data_40c09b06c3286b207879a1291c9e4556
#
_entry.id   40c09b06c3286b207879a1291c9e4556
#
_cell.length_a   1.000
_cell.length_b   1.000
_cell.length_c   1.000
_cell.angle_alpha   90.00
_cell.angle_beta   90.00
_cell.angle_gamma   90.00
#
_symmetry.space_group_name_H-M   'P 1'
#
loop_
_entity.id
_entity.type
_entity.pdbx_description
1 polymer ?
#
loop_
_entity_poly.entity_id
_entity_poly.type
_entity_poly.pdbx_seq_one_letter_code
_entity_poly.pdbx_strand_id
1 'polypeptide(L)'
;MMKTAEQLIRNAKSRIQEVSVNELFEAMQNHKTILIDVREPDEFQAAAIDRAVNYPRGVLEMRIHQHPLASHHCDTQQALEHLKDQPIYLICGTGGRSALATDTLQNMGFTQVKSVQGGYQA
;
A
#
# COMPACT_ATOMS: atom_id res chain seq x y z
N MET A 1 23.98 17.01 -2.42
CA MET A 1 23.08 17.43 -3.49
C MET A 1 21.65 17.02 -3.20
N MET A 2 20.70 17.88 -3.51
CA MET A 2 19.28 17.58 -3.30
C MET A 2 18.79 16.51 -4.27
N LYS A 3 17.84 15.67 -3.79
CA LYS A 3 17.18 14.68 -4.63
C LYS A 3 15.77 15.16 -4.97
N THR A 4 15.33 14.87 -6.19
CA THR A 4 13.96 15.16 -6.61
C THR A 4 13.02 14.03 -6.14
N ALA A 5 11.72 14.31 -6.13
CA ALA A 5 10.73 13.25 -5.85
C ALA A 5 10.88 12.08 -6.83
N GLU A 6 11.13 12.39 -8.11
CA GLU A 6 11.33 11.37 -9.13
C GLU A 6 12.52 10.45 -8.80
N GLN A 7 13.61 11.02 -8.30
CA GLN A 7 14.77 10.23 -7.88
C GLN A 7 14.46 9.37 -6.66
N LEU A 8 13.70 9.90 -5.70
CA LEU A 8 13.28 9.12 -4.52
C LEU A 8 12.40 7.94 -4.93
N ILE A 9 11.48 8.18 -5.88
CA ILE A 9 10.61 7.12 -6.40
C ILE A 9 11.44 6.05 -7.12
N ARG A 10 12.38 6.46 -7.96
CA ARG A 10 13.25 5.53 -8.68
C ARG A 10 14.07 4.69 -7.70
N ASN A 11 14.60 5.32 -6.66
CA ASN A 11 15.36 4.61 -5.63
C ASN A 11 14.47 3.60 -4.89
N ALA A 12 13.26 4.00 -4.53
CA ALA A 12 12.31 3.09 -3.87
C ALA A 12 12.00 1.89 -4.77
N LYS A 13 11.75 2.12 -6.05
CA LYS A 13 11.44 1.05 -7.00
C LYS A 13 12.56 0.01 -7.12
N SER A 14 13.81 0.40 -6.85
CA SER A 14 14.93 -0.54 -6.88
C SER A 14 14.94 -1.52 -5.71
N ARG A 15 14.15 -1.24 -4.65
CA ARG A 15 14.12 -2.03 -3.41
C ARG A 15 12.81 -2.77 -3.21
N ILE A 16 11.79 -2.52 -4.02
CA ILE A 16 10.46 -3.07 -3.83
C ILE A 16 10.10 -4.03 -4.95
N GLN A 17 9.00 -4.76 -4.76
CA GLN A 17 8.39 -5.56 -5.80
C GLN A 17 7.18 -4.84 -6.35
N GLU A 18 7.11 -4.73 -7.68
CA GLU A 18 5.96 -4.16 -8.38
C GLU A 18 5.19 -5.27 -9.08
N VAL A 19 3.87 -5.12 -9.16
CA VAL A 19 2.99 -6.06 -9.84
C VAL A 19 2.11 -5.30 -10.83
N SER A 20 1.60 -6.00 -11.83
CA SER A 20 0.66 -5.42 -12.79
C SER A 20 -0.74 -5.34 -12.19
N VAL A 21 -1.61 -4.56 -12.83
CA VAL A 21 -3.02 -4.49 -12.46
C VAL A 21 -3.68 -5.88 -12.58
N ASN A 22 -3.30 -6.65 -13.61
CA ASN A 22 -3.83 -8.00 -13.79
C ASN A 22 -3.44 -8.92 -12.64
N GLU A 23 -2.18 -8.83 -12.20
CA GLU A 23 -1.71 -9.60 -11.03
C GLU A 23 -2.46 -9.19 -9.76
N LEU A 24 -2.77 -7.90 -9.61
CA LEU A 24 -3.57 -7.44 -8.48
C LEU A 24 -4.95 -8.09 -8.51
N PHE A 25 -5.63 -8.07 -9.64
CA PHE A 25 -6.98 -8.64 -9.72
C PHE A 25 -6.98 -10.14 -9.45
N GLU A 26 -5.95 -10.86 -9.88
CA GLU A 26 -5.81 -12.27 -9.54
C GLU A 26 -5.63 -12.46 -8.02
N ALA A 27 -4.78 -11.64 -7.41
CA ALA A 27 -4.54 -11.71 -5.97
C ALA A 27 -5.81 -11.42 -5.17
N MET A 28 -6.66 -10.52 -5.67
CA MET A 28 -7.90 -10.13 -5.00
C MET A 28 -8.97 -11.24 -5.00
N GLN A 29 -8.75 -12.34 -5.72
CA GLN A 29 -9.60 -13.53 -5.61
C GLN A 29 -9.51 -14.13 -4.20
N ASN A 30 -8.42 -13.93 -3.52
CA ASN A 30 -8.27 -14.34 -2.12
C ASN A 30 -8.82 -13.21 -1.22
N HIS A 31 -9.84 -13.53 -0.41
CA HIS A 31 -10.48 -12.56 0.46
C HIS A 31 -9.56 -12.00 1.55
N LYS A 32 -8.44 -12.65 1.82
CA LYS A 32 -7.46 -12.19 2.82
C LYS A 32 -6.47 -11.19 2.25
N THR A 33 -6.45 -11.00 0.95
CA THR A 33 -5.58 -10.02 0.31
C THR A 33 -6.01 -8.61 0.71
N ILE A 34 -5.06 -7.80 1.14
CA ILE A 34 -5.29 -6.42 1.56
C ILE A 34 -4.93 -5.50 0.40
N LEU A 35 -5.85 -4.60 0.05
CA LEU A 35 -5.58 -3.54 -0.91
C LEU A 35 -5.73 -2.19 -0.22
N ILE A 36 -4.66 -1.42 -0.21
CA ILE A 36 -4.64 -0.09 0.38
C ILE A 36 -4.41 0.94 -0.73
N ASP A 37 -5.33 1.89 -0.81
CA ASP A 37 -5.24 3.01 -1.74
C ASP A 37 -4.60 4.17 -1.00
N VAL A 38 -3.42 4.61 -1.47
CA VAL A 38 -2.65 5.67 -0.80
C VAL A 38 -2.86 7.04 -1.44
N ARG A 39 -3.87 7.16 -2.31
CA ARG A 39 -4.26 8.47 -2.85
C ARG A 39 -4.94 9.31 -1.77
N GLU A 40 -5.14 10.59 -2.06
CA GLU A 40 -5.85 11.47 -1.15
C GLU A 40 -7.34 11.11 -1.08
N PRO A 41 -8.04 11.47 0.02
CA PRO A 41 -9.44 11.06 0.20
C PRO A 41 -10.39 11.50 -0.92
N ASP A 42 -10.19 12.68 -1.48
CA ASP A 42 -11.04 13.17 -2.56
C ASP A 42 -10.86 12.35 -3.84
N GLU A 43 -9.63 11.91 -4.13
CA GLU A 43 -9.38 11.01 -5.26
C GLU A 43 -10.10 9.68 -5.05
N PHE A 44 -10.00 9.14 -3.84
CA PHE A 44 -10.62 7.87 -3.47
C PHE A 44 -12.14 7.93 -3.57
N GLN A 45 -12.72 9.04 -3.09
CA GLN A 45 -14.17 9.23 -3.13
C GLN A 45 -14.70 9.36 -4.56
N ALA A 46 -13.91 9.93 -5.45
CA ALA A 46 -14.31 10.08 -6.85
C ALA A 46 -14.42 8.75 -7.56
N ALA A 47 -13.47 7.84 -7.33
CA ALA A 47 -13.49 6.49 -7.88
C ALA A 47 -12.44 5.65 -7.16
N ALA A 48 -12.79 4.41 -6.82
CA ALA A 48 -11.88 3.51 -6.12
C ALA A 48 -12.21 2.06 -6.50
N ILE A 49 -11.22 1.18 -6.30
CA ILE A 49 -11.42 -0.24 -6.48
C ILE A 49 -12.16 -0.78 -5.26
N ASP A 50 -13.14 -1.65 -5.51
CA ASP A 50 -13.89 -2.30 -4.44
C ASP A 50 -12.95 -3.04 -3.48
N ARG A 51 -13.27 -3.00 -2.18
CA ARG A 51 -12.49 -3.58 -1.08
C ARG A 51 -11.21 -2.81 -0.75
N ALA A 52 -10.82 -1.79 -1.50
CA ALA A 52 -9.67 -0.96 -1.14
C ALA A 52 -10.00 -0.13 0.11
N VAL A 53 -9.03 -0.03 1.00
CA VAL A 53 -9.11 0.84 2.17
C VAL A 53 -8.22 2.04 1.90
N ASN A 54 -8.72 3.24 2.16
CA ASN A 54 -7.98 4.47 1.88
C ASN A 54 -7.17 4.90 3.10
N TYR A 55 -5.85 4.78 3.00
CA TYR A 55 -4.91 5.38 3.94
C TYR A 55 -3.96 6.25 3.12
N PRO A 56 -4.22 7.56 3.03
CA PRO A 56 -3.36 8.45 2.23
C PRO A 56 -1.89 8.31 2.61
N ARG A 57 -1.02 8.48 1.61
CA ARG A 57 0.41 8.25 1.78
C ARG A 57 0.98 8.96 3.02
N GLY A 58 0.51 10.17 3.29
CA GLY A 58 1.03 10.98 4.40
C GLY A 58 0.69 10.46 5.79
N VAL A 59 -0.29 9.56 5.93
CA VAL A 59 -0.72 9.05 7.24
C VAL A 59 -0.69 7.52 7.31
N LEU A 60 -0.22 6.86 6.27
CA LEU A 60 -0.26 5.40 6.17
C LEU A 60 0.38 4.71 7.38
N GLU A 61 1.60 5.09 7.74
CA GLU A 61 2.35 4.43 8.82
C GLU A 61 1.63 4.58 10.16
N MET A 62 0.92 5.68 10.34
CA MET A 62 0.22 5.98 11.59
C MET A 62 -1.14 5.30 11.67
N ARG A 63 -1.69 4.83 10.56
CA ARG A 63 -3.06 4.32 10.51
C ARG A 63 -3.19 2.86 10.10
N ILE A 64 -2.15 2.24 9.54
CA ILE A 64 -2.26 0.88 8.99
C ILE A 64 -2.68 -0.14 10.05
N HIS A 65 -2.31 0.05 11.32
CA HIS A 65 -2.71 -0.84 12.40
C HIS A 65 -4.23 -0.85 12.64
N GLN A 66 -4.95 0.14 12.10
CA GLN A 66 -6.41 0.24 12.22
C GLN A 66 -7.14 -0.56 11.14
N HIS A 67 -6.41 -1.24 10.25
CA HIS A 67 -7.04 -1.99 9.16
C HIS A 67 -8.06 -2.98 9.71
N PRO A 68 -9.22 -3.14 9.03
CA PRO A 68 -10.29 -4.02 9.53
C PRO A 68 -9.86 -5.44 9.89
N LEU A 69 -8.88 -6.02 9.19
CA LEU A 69 -8.39 -7.38 9.49
C LEU A 69 -7.69 -7.47 10.85
N ALA A 70 -7.24 -6.34 11.40
CA ALA A 70 -6.56 -6.30 12.69
C ALA A 70 -7.34 -5.48 13.72
N SER A 71 -8.57 -5.09 13.43
CA SER A 71 -9.35 -4.18 14.28
C SER A 71 -9.72 -4.76 15.63
N HIS A 72 -9.65 -6.09 15.79
CA HIS A 72 -9.92 -6.75 17.06
C HIS A 72 -8.77 -6.63 18.06
N HIS A 73 -7.60 -6.18 17.64
CA HIS A 73 -6.47 -5.94 18.53
C HIS A 73 -6.54 -4.52 19.08
N CYS A 74 -6.50 -4.37 20.40
CA CYS A 74 -6.46 -3.05 21.05
C CYS A 74 -5.04 -2.48 21.07
N ASP A 75 -4.03 -3.34 21.07
CA ASP A 75 -2.63 -2.93 21.11
C ASP A 75 -2.09 -2.77 19.70
N THR A 76 -1.46 -1.62 19.44
CA THR A 76 -0.89 -1.32 18.12
C THR A 76 0.14 -2.35 17.69
N GLN A 77 1.02 -2.77 18.60
CA GLN A 77 2.06 -3.73 18.28
C GLN A 77 1.45 -5.07 17.86
N GLN A 78 0.42 -5.54 18.56
CA GLN A 78 -0.25 -6.79 18.22
C GLN A 78 -0.97 -6.70 16.88
N ALA A 79 -1.60 -5.55 16.59
CA ALA A 79 -2.26 -5.34 15.31
C ALA A 79 -1.25 -5.41 14.17
N LEU A 80 -0.09 -4.76 14.32
CA LEU A 80 0.95 -4.78 13.30
C LEU A 80 1.51 -6.20 13.11
N GLU A 81 1.73 -6.95 14.19
CA GLU A 81 2.19 -8.32 14.10
C GLU A 81 1.19 -9.21 13.36
N HIS A 82 -0.11 -8.97 13.57
CA HIS A 82 -1.16 -9.71 12.85
C HIS A 82 -1.11 -9.44 11.34
N LEU A 83 -0.79 -8.21 10.94
CA LEU A 83 -0.75 -7.81 9.53
C LEU A 83 0.58 -8.11 8.85
N LYS A 84 1.62 -8.36 9.61
CA LYS A 84 3.01 -8.38 9.16
C LYS A 84 3.25 -9.24 7.93
N ASP A 85 2.70 -10.44 7.90
CA ASP A 85 2.96 -11.41 6.83
C ASP A 85 1.77 -11.57 5.88
N GLN A 86 0.76 -10.72 5.99
CA GLN A 86 -0.38 -10.74 5.08
C GLN A 86 0.01 -10.15 3.73
N PRO A 87 -0.58 -10.66 2.63
CA PRO A 87 -0.34 -10.06 1.32
C PRO A 87 -1.01 -8.69 1.24
N ILE A 88 -0.19 -7.66 1.08
CA ILE A 88 -0.64 -6.26 1.03
C ILE A 88 -0.23 -5.66 -0.30
N TYR A 89 -1.19 -5.08 -1.01
CA TYR A 89 -0.96 -4.38 -2.26
C TYR A 89 -1.29 -2.90 -2.06
N LEU A 90 -0.42 -2.04 -2.54
CA LEU A 90 -0.57 -0.59 -2.42
C LEU A 90 -0.77 0.01 -3.81
N ILE A 91 -1.80 0.83 -3.96
CA ILE A 91 -2.12 1.46 -5.24
C ILE A 91 -2.25 2.97 -5.07
N CYS A 92 -1.82 3.71 -6.08
CA CYS A 92 -2.03 5.16 -6.16
C CYS A 92 -2.46 5.51 -7.59
N GLY A 93 -2.34 6.77 -8.00
CA GLY A 93 -2.76 7.18 -9.34
C GLY A 93 -1.89 6.62 -10.44
N THR A 94 -0.56 6.75 -10.32
CA THR A 94 0.38 6.40 -11.39
C THR A 94 1.53 5.48 -10.93
N GLY A 95 1.56 5.09 -9.65
CA GLY A 95 2.57 4.17 -9.13
C GLY A 95 3.69 4.79 -8.32
N GLY A 96 3.77 6.12 -8.24
CA GLY A 96 4.85 6.80 -7.51
C GLY A 96 4.65 6.81 -6.00
N ARG A 97 3.48 7.29 -5.55
CA ARG A 97 3.16 7.32 -4.12
C ARG A 97 3.14 5.91 -3.53
N SER A 98 2.60 4.94 -4.26
CA SER A 98 2.55 3.55 -3.79
C SER A 98 3.95 2.93 -3.72
N ALA A 99 4.87 3.30 -4.62
CA ALA A 99 6.24 2.82 -4.55
C ALA A 99 6.92 3.30 -3.27
N LEU A 100 6.78 4.59 -2.94
CA LEU A 100 7.32 5.14 -1.69
C LEU A 100 6.69 4.48 -0.47
N ALA A 101 5.38 4.26 -0.50
CA ALA A 101 4.66 3.62 0.58
C ALA A 101 5.11 2.18 0.79
N THR A 102 5.31 1.43 -0.30
CA THR A 102 5.77 0.04 -0.22
C THR A 102 7.14 -0.03 0.43
N ASP A 103 8.06 0.85 0.03
CA ASP A 103 9.40 0.92 0.63
C ASP A 103 9.31 1.20 2.13
N THR A 104 8.43 2.13 2.52
CA THR A 104 8.22 2.47 3.93
C THR A 104 7.69 1.27 4.73
N LEU A 105 6.71 0.55 4.20
CA LEU A 105 6.16 -0.61 4.91
C LEU A 105 7.18 -1.73 5.04
N GLN A 106 8.04 -1.94 4.05
CA GLN A 106 9.13 -2.89 4.16
C GLN A 106 10.07 -2.51 5.31
N ASN A 107 10.38 -1.22 5.44
CA ASN A 107 11.22 -0.73 6.53
C ASN A 107 10.58 -0.92 7.90
N MET A 108 9.24 -0.93 7.97
CA MET A 108 8.53 -1.22 9.22
C MET A 108 8.56 -2.70 9.58
N GLY A 109 8.80 -3.60 8.61
CA GLY A 109 8.87 -5.03 8.85
C GLY A 109 7.83 -5.87 8.14
N PHE A 110 6.97 -5.26 7.30
CA PHE A 110 6.00 -6.02 6.50
C PHE A 110 6.75 -6.85 5.46
N THR A 111 6.37 -8.12 5.30
CA THR A 111 7.12 -9.09 4.50
C THR A 111 6.57 -9.32 3.10
N GLN A 112 5.28 -9.04 2.87
CA GLN A 112 4.62 -9.32 1.59
C GLN A 112 3.90 -8.10 1.05
N VAL A 113 4.60 -6.98 0.96
CA VAL A 113 4.04 -5.75 0.40
C VAL A 113 4.50 -5.55 -1.03
N LYS A 114 3.59 -5.11 -1.89
CA LYS A 114 3.86 -4.89 -3.31
C LYS A 114 3.16 -3.62 -3.77
N SER A 115 3.79 -2.93 -4.71
CA SER A 115 3.22 -1.73 -5.33
C SER A 115 2.59 -2.12 -6.67
N VAL A 116 1.41 -1.57 -6.96
CA VAL A 116 0.75 -1.80 -8.25
C VAL A 116 1.32 -0.82 -9.27
N GLN A 117 2.03 -1.36 -10.25
CA GLN A 117 2.70 -0.59 -11.29
C GLN A 117 1.67 0.13 -12.16
N GLY A 118 1.90 1.42 -12.42
CA GLY A 118 0.99 2.25 -13.19
C GLY A 118 -0.22 2.73 -12.41
N GLY A 119 -0.51 2.12 -11.28
CA GLY A 119 -1.57 2.53 -10.37
C GLY A 119 -2.96 2.46 -10.97
N TYR A 120 -3.85 3.29 -10.44
CA TYR A 120 -5.25 3.34 -10.85
C TYR A 120 -5.41 3.73 -12.34
N GLN A 121 -4.44 4.44 -12.89
CA GLN A 121 -4.45 4.89 -14.29
C GLN A 121 -4.16 3.76 -15.28
N ALA A 122 -3.59 2.67 -14.83
CA ALA A 122 -3.27 1.55 -15.70
C ALA A 122 -4.50 0.70 -16.05
#